data_795be1255173fc34c6e04ffb7745aacd
#
_entry.id   795be1255173fc34c6e04ffb7745aacd
#
_cell.length_a   1.000
_cell.length_b   1.000
_cell.length_c   1.000
_cell.angle_alpha   90.00
_cell.angle_beta   90.00
_cell.angle_gamma   90.00
#
_symmetry.space_group_name_H-M   'P 1'
#
loop_
_entity.id
_entity.type
_entity.pdbx_description
1 polymer ?
#
loop_
_entity_poly.entity_id
_entity_poly.type
_entity_poly.pdbx_seq_one_letter_code
_entity_poly.pdbx_strand_id
1 'polypeptide(L)'
;MPPMNIPIGTEKEDFKTRENIITSFYVEWCSNNPEHRVFNEILNDFIYVTYSSLNETRRHAAKRFQSTMAVLQLDTILRTAKRVGKPLPIKPRSKNQKNFSKMIRMECQLEGVGKVKLLLGIKKKTGEMVQYCITVLEQQ
;
A
#
# COMPACT_ATOMS: atom_id res chain seq x y z
N MET A 1 3.84 -15.83 14.48
CA MET A 1 3.05 -14.75 15.05
C MET A 1 1.58 -15.08 14.92
N PRO A 2 0.83 -15.03 16.01
CA PRO A 2 -0.59 -15.33 15.91
C PRO A 2 -1.26 -14.30 14.99
N PRO A 3 -2.22 -14.72 14.19
CA PRO A 3 -2.95 -13.78 13.37
C PRO A 3 -3.68 -12.78 14.26
N MET A 4 -3.60 -11.51 13.90
CA MET A 4 -4.35 -10.49 14.58
C MET A 4 -5.83 -10.71 14.32
N ASN A 5 -6.67 -10.43 15.32
CA ASN A 5 -8.11 -10.44 15.12
C ASN A 5 -8.51 -9.20 14.33
N ILE A 6 -8.58 -9.35 13.03
CA ILE A 6 -9.02 -8.28 12.14
C ILE A 6 -10.54 -8.36 12.03
N PRO A 7 -11.27 -7.31 12.40
CA PRO A 7 -12.72 -7.31 12.25
C PRO A 7 -13.15 -7.47 10.80
N ILE A 8 -14.17 -8.27 10.57
CA ILE A 8 -14.74 -8.50 9.24
C ILE A 8 -15.88 -7.51 8.95
N GLY A 9 -16.47 -6.95 9.99
CA GLY A 9 -17.68 -6.14 9.91
C GLY A 9 -17.49 -4.80 9.22
N THR A 10 -18.62 -4.09 9.07
CA THR A 10 -18.68 -2.79 8.38
C THR A 10 -19.10 -1.66 9.31
N GLU A 11 -19.10 -1.91 10.60
CA GLU A 11 -19.41 -0.88 11.59
C GLU A 11 -18.27 0.10 11.76
N LYS A 12 -18.57 1.29 12.27
CA LYS A 12 -17.56 2.32 12.54
C LYS A 12 -16.42 1.79 13.40
N GLU A 13 -16.73 1.00 14.41
CA GLU A 13 -15.72 0.44 15.30
C GLU A 13 -14.81 -0.54 14.58
N ASP A 14 -15.36 -1.31 13.64
CA ASP A 14 -14.58 -2.26 12.85
C ASP A 14 -13.60 -1.52 11.95
N PHE A 15 -14.06 -0.46 11.30
CA PHE A 15 -13.21 0.38 10.46
C PHE A 15 -12.07 0.98 11.29
N LYS A 16 -12.40 1.54 12.45
CA LYS A 16 -11.40 2.16 13.32
C LYS A 16 -10.37 1.16 13.82
N THR A 17 -10.81 -0.04 14.17
CA THR A 17 -9.91 -1.11 14.60
C THR A 17 -8.95 -1.48 13.48
N ARG A 18 -9.45 -1.60 12.25
CA ARG A 18 -8.58 -1.88 11.10
C ARG A 18 -7.58 -0.75 10.84
N GLU A 19 -8.00 0.50 10.99
CA GLU A 19 -7.07 1.64 10.89
C GLU A 19 -5.94 1.54 11.90
N ASN A 20 -6.28 1.19 13.14
CA ASN A 20 -5.28 1.05 14.21
C ASN A 20 -4.32 -0.11 13.93
N ILE A 21 -4.83 -1.22 13.39
CA ILE A 21 -4.00 -2.36 13.00
C ILE A 21 -3.00 -1.94 11.93
N ILE A 22 -3.45 -1.22 10.91
CA ILE A 22 -2.58 -0.74 9.83
C ILE A 22 -1.53 0.22 10.37
N THR A 23 -1.92 1.16 11.22
CA THR A 23 -0.99 2.12 11.82
C THR A 23 0.08 1.40 12.62
N SER A 24 -0.30 0.47 13.48
CA SER A 24 0.64 -0.29 14.30
C SER A 24 1.59 -1.12 13.43
N PHE A 25 1.05 -1.72 12.37
CA PHE A 25 1.87 -2.48 11.43
C PHE A 25 2.95 -1.61 10.78
N TYR A 26 2.58 -0.44 10.28
CA TYR A 26 3.55 0.45 9.62
C TYR A 26 4.62 0.96 10.59
N VAL A 27 4.23 1.29 11.82
CA VAL A 27 5.20 1.74 12.83
C VAL A 27 6.22 0.65 13.09
N GLU A 28 5.77 -0.59 13.29
CA GLU A 28 6.66 -1.72 13.52
C GLU A 28 7.50 -2.02 12.28
N TRP A 29 6.89 -1.99 11.11
CA TRP A 29 7.59 -2.23 9.85
C TRP A 29 8.72 -1.23 9.65
N CYS A 30 8.47 0.05 9.87
CA CYS A 30 9.50 1.09 9.76
C CYS A 30 10.63 0.91 10.77
N SER A 31 10.29 0.46 11.98
CA SER A 31 11.30 0.16 13.00
C SER A 31 12.21 -0.98 12.57
N ASN A 32 11.64 -2.00 11.91
CA ASN A 32 12.39 -3.16 11.44
C ASN A 32 13.08 -2.94 10.09
N ASN A 33 12.73 -1.87 9.39
CA ASN A 33 13.28 -1.54 8.07
C ASN A 33 13.76 -0.09 8.06
N PRO A 34 14.94 0.19 8.68
CA PRO A 34 15.41 1.57 8.88
C PRO A 34 15.53 2.39 7.60
N GLU A 35 15.77 1.75 6.46
CA GLU A 35 15.87 2.46 5.19
C GLU A 35 14.52 2.75 4.55
N HIS A 36 13.44 2.19 5.09
CA HIS A 36 12.05 2.40 4.66
C HIS A 36 11.85 2.11 3.17
N ARG A 37 12.46 1.05 2.66
CA ARG A 37 12.36 0.69 1.25
C ARG A 37 12.47 -0.81 1.03
N VAL A 38 11.88 -1.28 -0.09
CA VAL A 38 11.95 -2.68 -0.51
C VAL A 38 12.33 -2.71 -1.98
N PHE A 39 13.27 -3.58 -2.35
CA PHE A 39 13.67 -3.75 -3.73
C PHE A 39 12.63 -4.57 -4.49
N ASN A 40 12.15 -4.03 -5.61
CA ASN A 40 11.23 -4.73 -6.50
C ASN A 40 12.01 -5.25 -7.70
N GLU A 41 12.05 -6.57 -7.89
CA GLU A 41 12.84 -7.20 -8.94
C GLU A 41 12.34 -6.87 -10.35
N ILE A 42 11.03 -6.69 -10.51
CA ILE A 42 10.44 -6.39 -11.82
C ILE A 42 10.82 -4.99 -12.28
N LEU A 43 10.73 -4.02 -11.37
CA LEU A 43 11.13 -2.63 -11.66
C LEU A 43 12.64 -2.45 -11.65
N ASN A 44 13.35 -3.39 -11.03
CA ASN A 44 14.79 -3.30 -10.80
C ASN A 44 15.14 -2.01 -10.04
N ASP A 45 14.36 -1.67 -9.04
CA ASP A 45 14.52 -0.46 -8.25
C ASP A 45 13.81 -0.59 -6.91
N PHE A 46 14.08 0.33 -6.02
CA PHE A 46 13.47 0.35 -4.69
C PHE A 46 12.13 1.06 -4.71
N ILE A 47 11.23 0.58 -3.87
CA ILE A 47 9.97 1.25 -3.56
C ILE A 47 10.07 1.73 -2.12
N TYR A 48 9.87 3.02 -1.90
CA TYR A 48 9.98 3.64 -0.58
C TYR A 48 8.63 3.70 0.12
N VAL A 49 8.67 3.58 1.45
CA VAL A 49 7.49 3.69 2.30
C VAL A 49 7.66 4.93 3.17
N THR A 50 6.70 5.86 3.06
CA THR A 50 6.76 7.15 3.76
C THR A 50 5.52 7.34 4.62
N TYR A 51 5.45 8.46 5.31
CA TYR A 51 4.25 8.81 6.09
C TYR A 51 3.02 8.88 5.18
N SER A 52 3.16 9.40 3.98
CA SER A 52 2.03 9.44 3.04
C SER A 52 1.59 8.03 2.64
N SER A 53 2.51 7.05 2.59
CA SER A 53 2.17 5.65 2.35
C SER A 53 1.22 5.14 3.42
N LEU A 54 1.56 5.35 4.69
CA LEU A 54 0.72 4.96 5.80
C LEU A 54 -0.65 5.65 5.71
N ASN A 55 -0.64 6.96 5.54
CA ASN A 55 -1.87 7.75 5.57
C ASN A 55 -2.86 7.34 4.48
N GLU A 56 -2.39 7.20 3.24
CA GLU A 56 -3.24 6.79 2.13
C GLU A 56 -3.70 5.34 2.25
N THR A 57 -2.80 4.45 2.61
CA THR A 57 -3.14 3.03 2.75
C THR A 57 -4.15 2.83 3.87
N ARG A 58 -3.94 3.47 5.03
CA ARG A 58 -4.88 3.37 6.14
C ARG A 58 -6.28 3.82 5.74
N ARG A 59 -6.35 4.95 5.02
CA ARG A 59 -7.65 5.52 4.62
C ARG A 59 -8.42 4.61 3.67
N HIS A 60 -7.73 3.91 2.77
CA HIS A 60 -8.37 3.07 1.76
C HIS A 60 -8.49 1.61 2.17
N ALA A 61 -7.42 1.02 2.69
CA ALA A 61 -7.39 -0.41 2.99
C ALA A 61 -8.24 -0.79 4.21
N ALA A 62 -8.35 0.11 5.19
CA ALA A 62 -9.13 -0.16 6.40
C ALA A 62 -10.64 -0.31 6.14
N LYS A 63 -11.12 0.08 4.97
CA LYS A 63 -12.53 -0.05 4.62
C LYS A 63 -12.98 -1.50 4.53
N ARG A 64 -12.04 -2.44 4.32
CA ARG A 64 -12.39 -3.86 4.17
C ARG A 64 -11.40 -4.74 4.89
N PHE A 65 -11.90 -5.91 5.30
CA PHE A 65 -11.10 -6.95 5.93
C PHE A 65 -9.96 -7.42 5.04
N GLN A 66 -10.27 -7.75 3.77
CA GLN A 66 -9.28 -8.32 2.84
C GLN A 66 -8.15 -7.35 2.53
N SER A 67 -8.46 -6.08 2.31
CA SER A 67 -7.43 -5.09 2.03
C SER A 67 -6.55 -4.84 3.26
N THR A 68 -7.13 -4.89 4.45
CA THR A 68 -6.34 -4.81 5.69
C THR A 68 -5.40 -6.00 5.81
N MET A 69 -5.89 -7.22 5.52
CA MET A 69 -5.03 -8.41 5.51
C MET A 69 -3.87 -8.28 4.51
N ALA A 70 -4.16 -7.71 3.35
CA ALA A 70 -3.13 -7.52 2.32
C ALA A 70 -1.98 -6.64 2.83
N VAL A 71 -2.31 -5.55 3.54
CA VAL A 71 -1.31 -4.62 4.06
C VAL A 71 -0.30 -5.32 4.96
N LEU A 72 -0.72 -6.34 5.69
CA LEU A 72 0.17 -7.08 6.58
C LEU A 72 1.21 -7.91 5.82
N GLN A 73 1.07 -8.02 4.50
CA GLN A 73 2.04 -8.67 3.62
C GLN A 73 2.78 -7.64 2.76
N LEU A 74 3.03 -6.46 3.32
CA LEU A 74 3.64 -5.34 2.61
C LEU A 74 4.93 -5.73 1.87
N ASP A 75 5.83 -6.46 2.53
CA ASP A 75 7.10 -6.87 1.93
C ASP A 75 6.88 -7.66 0.65
N THR A 76 5.98 -8.63 0.70
CA THR A 76 5.68 -9.48 -0.47
C THR A 76 5.09 -8.64 -1.60
N ILE A 77 4.16 -7.74 -1.28
CA ILE A 77 3.54 -6.86 -2.28
C ILE A 77 4.61 -6.01 -2.97
N LEU A 78 5.44 -5.31 -2.19
CA LEU A 78 6.43 -4.41 -2.75
C LEU A 78 7.50 -5.15 -3.53
N ARG A 79 7.87 -6.35 -3.09
CA ARG A 79 8.90 -7.14 -3.76
C ARG A 79 8.42 -7.76 -5.09
N THR A 80 7.15 -8.18 -5.17
CA THR A 80 6.67 -9.03 -6.26
C THR A 80 5.68 -8.37 -7.22
N ALA A 81 5.16 -7.20 -6.92
CA ALA A 81 4.17 -6.55 -7.78
C ALA A 81 4.74 -6.23 -9.16
N LYS A 82 3.88 -6.32 -10.17
CA LYS A 82 4.21 -6.06 -11.58
C LYS A 82 3.43 -4.86 -12.08
N ARG A 83 4.03 -4.08 -12.98
CA ARG A 83 3.35 -2.94 -13.58
C ARG A 83 2.16 -3.40 -14.42
N VAL A 84 1.10 -2.59 -14.39
CA VAL A 84 -0.11 -2.81 -15.17
C VAL A 84 -0.45 -1.53 -15.91
N GLY A 85 -0.43 -1.61 -17.25
CA GLY A 85 -0.78 -0.47 -18.09
C GLY A 85 0.26 0.63 -18.07
N LYS A 86 -0.15 1.80 -18.56
CA LYS A 86 0.69 2.98 -18.65
C LYS A 86 0.63 3.80 -17.36
N PRO A 87 1.67 4.61 -17.07
CA PRO A 87 1.60 5.54 -15.95
C PRO A 87 0.37 6.45 -16.06
N LEU A 88 -0.20 6.79 -14.91
CA LEU A 88 -1.35 7.68 -14.83
C LEU A 88 -0.88 9.09 -14.44
N PRO A 89 -1.58 10.13 -14.92
CA PRO A 89 -1.33 11.47 -14.42
C PRO A 89 -1.74 11.58 -12.95
N ILE A 90 -1.16 12.52 -12.24
CA ILE A 90 -1.58 12.79 -10.86
C ILE A 90 -2.95 13.46 -10.88
N LYS A 91 -3.65 13.41 -9.75
CA LYS A 91 -4.90 14.14 -9.56
C LYS A 91 -4.53 15.57 -9.13
N PRO A 92 -4.77 16.60 -9.98
CA PRO A 92 -4.27 17.96 -9.70
C PRO A 92 -4.78 18.55 -8.39
N ARG A 93 -5.98 18.14 -7.96
CA ARG A 93 -6.58 18.67 -6.73
C ARG A 93 -6.20 17.90 -5.47
N SER A 94 -5.45 16.81 -5.61
CA SER A 94 -5.05 16.02 -4.46
C SER A 94 -3.82 16.61 -3.80
N LYS A 95 -3.93 16.97 -2.55
CA LYS A 95 -2.79 17.44 -1.76
C LYS A 95 -1.73 16.35 -1.63
N ASN A 96 -2.15 15.09 -1.65
CA ASN A 96 -1.26 13.97 -1.43
C ASN A 96 -0.48 13.57 -2.69
N GLN A 97 -0.95 13.97 -3.86
CA GLN A 97 -0.29 13.62 -5.13
C GLN A 97 0.51 14.76 -5.75
N LYS A 98 0.40 15.96 -5.22
CA LYS A 98 1.02 17.15 -5.85
C LYS A 98 2.54 17.08 -5.97
N ASN A 99 3.19 16.28 -5.12
CA ASN A 99 4.66 16.15 -5.14
C ASN A 99 5.13 15.04 -6.08
N PHE A 100 4.20 14.34 -6.74
CA PHE A 100 4.51 13.30 -7.70
C PHE A 100 4.38 13.81 -9.13
N SER A 101 5.19 13.26 -10.03
CA SER A 101 5.08 13.57 -11.45
C SER A 101 4.08 12.66 -12.15
N LYS A 102 3.99 11.42 -11.71
CA LYS A 102 3.10 10.38 -12.27
C LYS A 102 2.78 9.37 -11.20
N MET A 103 1.74 8.57 -11.47
CA MET A 103 1.38 7.41 -10.66
C MET A 103 1.59 6.15 -11.48
N ILE A 104 2.04 5.09 -10.85
CA ILE A 104 2.25 3.78 -11.48
C ILE A 104 1.32 2.78 -10.84
N ARG A 105 0.56 2.06 -11.68
CA ARG A 105 -0.30 0.97 -11.21
C ARG A 105 0.48 -0.33 -11.23
N MET A 106 0.36 -1.09 -10.14
CA MET A 106 0.98 -2.40 -10.02
C MET A 106 0.00 -3.38 -9.43
N GLU A 107 0.21 -4.65 -9.69
CA GLU A 107 -0.63 -5.73 -9.16
C GLU A 107 0.22 -6.92 -8.77
N CYS A 108 -0.26 -7.66 -7.78
CA CYS A 108 0.29 -8.96 -7.45
C CYS A 108 -0.83 -9.85 -6.92
N GLN A 109 -0.56 -11.16 -6.90
CA GLN A 109 -1.49 -12.15 -6.38
C GLN A 109 -0.97 -12.60 -5.01
N LEU A 110 -1.79 -12.45 -3.98
CA LEU A 110 -1.44 -12.92 -2.64
C LEU A 110 -2.26 -14.15 -2.29
N GLU A 111 -1.58 -15.19 -1.83
CA GLU A 111 -2.25 -16.37 -1.35
C GLU A 111 -3.14 -16.06 -0.17
N GLY A 112 -4.37 -16.55 -0.20
CA GLY A 112 -5.33 -16.31 0.88
C GLY A 112 -6.04 -14.98 0.84
N VAL A 113 -5.65 -14.07 -0.07
CA VAL A 113 -6.22 -12.73 -0.18
C VAL A 113 -6.81 -12.47 -1.55
N GLY A 114 -6.06 -12.77 -2.62
CA GLY A 114 -6.47 -12.53 -3.99
C GLY A 114 -5.60 -11.50 -4.68
N LYS A 115 -6.16 -10.83 -5.69
CA LYS A 115 -5.45 -9.83 -6.47
C LYS A 115 -5.35 -8.52 -5.71
N VAL A 116 -4.12 -8.08 -5.50
CA VAL A 116 -3.83 -6.82 -4.79
C VAL A 116 -3.39 -5.76 -5.78
N LYS A 117 -3.97 -4.59 -5.65
CA LYS A 117 -3.62 -3.42 -6.43
C LYS A 117 -2.74 -2.50 -5.59
N LEU A 118 -1.60 -2.14 -6.15
CA LEU A 118 -0.65 -1.23 -5.54
C LEU A 118 -0.51 0.00 -6.42
N LEU A 119 -0.61 1.17 -5.83
CA LEU A 119 -0.40 2.42 -6.53
C LEU A 119 0.88 3.06 -6.01
N LEU A 120 1.80 3.40 -6.90
CA LEU A 120 3.04 4.10 -6.58
C LEU A 120 3.01 5.52 -7.11
N GLY A 121 3.64 6.44 -6.40
CA GLY A 121 3.90 7.79 -6.90
C GLY A 121 5.36 7.96 -7.21
N ILE A 122 5.68 8.64 -8.31
CA ILE A 122 7.07 8.98 -8.65
C ILE A 122 7.31 10.41 -8.19
N LYS A 123 8.25 10.62 -7.26
CA LYS A 123 8.57 11.96 -6.74
C LYS A 123 9.16 12.84 -7.81
N LYS A 124 8.66 14.08 -7.91
CA LYS A 124 9.15 15.06 -8.89
C LYS A 124 10.63 15.35 -8.74
N LYS A 125 11.10 15.52 -7.50
CA LYS A 125 12.47 15.98 -7.23
C LYS A 125 13.52 14.88 -7.39
N THR A 126 13.19 13.65 -7.03
CA THR A 126 14.18 12.59 -6.92
C THR A 126 13.95 11.45 -7.91
N GLY A 127 12.75 11.31 -8.45
CA GLY A 127 12.36 10.15 -9.25
C GLY A 127 12.11 8.89 -8.44
N GLU A 128 12.21 8.96 -7.11
CA GLU A 128 11.96 7.81 -6.25
C GLU A 128 10.51 7.37 -6.34
N MET A 129 10.32 6.05 -6.35
CA MET A 129 8.99 5.46 -6.33
C MET A 129 8.54 5.26 -4.89
N VAL A 130 7.36 5.77 -4.55
CA VAL A 130 6.82 5.72 -3.19
C VAL A 130 5.52 4.95 -3.20
N GLN A 131 5.38 4.01 -2.27
CA GLN A 131 4.12 3.29 -2.08
C GLN A 131 3.04 4.30 -1.65
N TYR A 132 1.96 4.38 -2.43
CA TYR A 132 0.89 5.34 -2.19
C TYR A 132 -0.29 4.67 -1.50
N CYS A 133 -0.96 3.72 -2.15
CA CYS A 133 -2.02 2.97 -1.47
C CYS A 133 -2.06 1.52 -1.95
N ILE A 134 -2.69 0.68 -1.11
CA ILE A 134 -2.86 -0.75 -1.36
C ILE A 134 -4.33 -1.08 -1.18
N THR A 135 -4.91 -1.75 -2.16
CA THR A 135 -6.29 -2.23 -2.09
C THR A 135 -6.38 -3.63 -2.69
N VAL A 136 -7.41 -4.37 -2.33
CA VAL A 136 -7.69 -5.66 -2.92
C VAL A 136 -8.81 -5.49 -3.94
N LEU A 137 -8.60 -6.01 -5.14
CA LEU A 137 -9.63 -5.98 -6.16
C LEU A 137 -10.69 -7.03 -5.80
N GLU A 138 -11.96 -6.64 -5.94
CA GLU A 138 -13.04 -7.56 -5.68
C GLU A 138 -13.00 -8.69 -6.68
N GLN A 139 -13.13 -9.91 -6.16
CA GLN A 139 -13.32 -11.07 -7.02
C GLN A 139 -14.81 -11.23 -7.27
N GLN A 140 -15.16 -11.23 -8.51
CA GLN A 140 -16.54 -11.53 -8.90
C GLN A 140 -16.75 -13.02 -8.99
#